data_bfd54fb8bf72860bab2bdfd7bbbc80d5
#
_entry.id   bfd54fb8bf72860bab2bdfd7bbbc80d5
#
_cell.length_a   1.000
_cell.length_b   1.000
_cell.length_c   1.000
_cell.angle_alpha   90.00
_cell.angle_beta   90.00
_cell.angle_gamma   90.00
#
_symmetry.space_group_name_H-M   'P 1'
#
loop_
_entity.id
_entity.type
_entity.pdbx_description
1 polymer ?
#
loop_
_entity_poly.entity_id
_entity_poly.type
_entity_poly.pdbx_seq_one_letter_code
_entity_poly.pdbx_strand_id
1 'polypeptide(L)'
;MDYLNNLENNFKEICNECCYKETEKCNYRKCNIGFADYVVRNIKDNSTYSIADGENLIPQDDFKYYEEKAIAKGIANICRLCKECNEGHNENCVIALTRRALEYTQLKDKMEYPGNVILYLMNVSKQKPELAELIKEEYMRIG
;
A
#
# COMPACT_ATOMS: atom_id res chain seq x y z
N MET A 1 -3.48 18.23 -1.55
CA MET A 1 -2.67 17.33 -2.38
C MET A 1 -3.47 16.07 -2.69
N ASP A 2 -3.39 15.61 -3.93
CA ASP A 2 -4.17 14.43 -4.36
C ASP A 2 -3.38 13.14 -4.12
N TYR A 3 -3.59 12.52 -2.98
CA TYR A 3 -2.88 11.31 -2.59
C TYR A 3 -3.27 10.09 -3.42
N LEU A 4 -4.52 10.06 -3.94
CA LEU A 4 -4.94 8.97 -4.83
C LEU A 4 -4.16 8.99 -6.13
N ASN A 5 -3.99 10.17 -6.74
CA ASN A 5 -3.18 10.31 -7.94
C ASN A 5 -1.71 9.96 -7.67
N ASN A 6 -1.20 10.38 -6.51
CA ASN A 6 0.17 10.03 -6.11
C ASN A 6 0.34 8.51 -6.03
N LEU A 7 -0.65 7.81 -5.47
CA LEU A 7 -0.61 6.35 -5.38
C LEU A 7 -0.64 5.69 -6.76
N GLU A 8 -1.53 6.14 -7.65
CA GLU A 8 -1.59 5.60 -9.00
C GLU A 8 -0.28 5.78 -9.75
N ASN A 9 0.33 6.96 -9.64
CA ASN A 9 1.62 7.24 -10.28
C ASN A 9 2.73 6.38 -9.69
N ASN A 10 2.72 6.20 -8.38
CA ASN A 10 3.67 5.34 -7.67
C ASN A 10 3.57 3.89 -8.17
N PHE A 11 2.35 3.36 -8.29
CA PHE A 11 2.14 1.99 -8.77
C PHE A 11 2.59 1.82 -10.22
N LYS A 12 2.34 2.82 -11.08
CA LYS A 12 2.81 2.80 -12.46
C LYS A 12 4.33 2.77 -12.54
N GLU A 13 5.01 3.55 -11.71
CA GLU A 13 6.47 3.55 -11.66
C GLU A 13 7.01 2.19 -11.26
N ILE A 14 6.42 1.58 -10.23
CA ILE A 14 6.82 0.25 -9.77
C ILE A 14 6.62 -0.78 -10.88
N CYS A 15 5.46 -0.77 -11.54
CA CYS A 15 5.16 -1.68 -12.64
C CYS A 15 6.10 -1.49 -13.83
N ASN A 16 6.47 -0.24 -14.15
CA ASN A 16 7.38 0.03 -15.25
C ASN A 16 8.78 -0.52 -15.03
N GLU A 17 9.20 -0.64 -13.78
CA GLU A 17 10.51 -1.20 -13.43
C GLU A 17 10.46 -2.71 -13.17
N CYS A 18 9.28 -3.31 -13.22
CA CYS A 18 9.11 -4.74 -12.95
C CYS A 18 9.64 -5.58 -14.12
N CYS A 19 10.52 -6.53 -13.82
CA CYS A 19 11.11 -7.41 -14.83
C CYS A 19 10.09 -8.38 -15.45
N TYR A 20 8.94 -8.55 -14.84
CA TYR A 20 7.87 -9.42 -15.36
C TYR A 20 6.80 -8.67 -16.15
N LYS A 21 6.93 -7.35 -16.28
CA LYS A 21 5.95 -6.56 -17.03
C LYS A 21 5.86 -7.06 -18.46
N GLU A 22 4.63 -7.22 -18.96
CA GLU A 22 4.34 -7.70 -20.31
C GLU A 22 4.79 -9.15 -20.59
N THR A 23 5.06 -9.92 -19.53
CA THR A 23 5.38 -11.34 -19.65
C THR A 23 4.21 -12.19 -19.12
N GLU A 24 4.25 -13.50 -19.41
CA GLU A 24 3.25 -14.44 -18.89
C GLU A 24 3.26 -14.54 -17.38
N LYS A 25 4.38 -14.18 -16.74
CA LYS A 25 4.52 -14.20 -15.28
C LYS A 25 3.85 -13.02 -14.60
N CYS A 26 3.51 -11.97 -15.35
CA CYS A 26 2.78 -10.84 -14.80
C CYS A 26 1.31 -11.19 -14.66
N ASN A 27 0.86 -11.41 -13.44
CA ASN A 27 -0.55 -11.61 -13.14
C ASN A 27 -1.01 -10.47 -12.22
N TYR A 28 -1.76 -9.54 -12.78
CA TYR A 28 -2.19 -8.32 -12.13
C TYR A 28 -2.86 -8.57 -10.76
N ARG A 29 -3.71 -9.60 -10.68
CA ARG A 29 -4.44 -9.89 -9.43
C ARG A 29 -3.64 -10.68 -8.40
N LYS A 30 -2.57 -11.35 -8.82
CA LYS A 30 -1.68 -12.09 -7.92
C LYS A 30 -0.44 -11.29 -7.55
N CYS A 31 -0.34 -10.07 -8.03
CA CYS A 31 0.75 -9.14 -7.72
C CYS A 31 0.26 -8.17 -6.65
N ASN A 32 1.06 -7.95 -5.61
CA ASN A 32 0.68 -7.03 -4.53
C ASN A 32 0.45 -5.61 -5.06
N ILE A 33 1.25 -5.15 -6.01
CA ILE A 33 1.07 -3.84 -6.62
C ILE A 33 -0.17 -3.82 -7.50
N GLY A 34 -0.41 -4.87 -8.28
CA GLY A 34 -1.62 -4.99 -9.09
C GLY A 34 -2.88 -4.99 -8.24
N PHE A 35 -2.85 -5.73 -7.13
CA PHE A 35 -3.96 -5.75 -6.18
C PHE A 35 -4.20 -4.36 -5.58
N ALA A 36 -3.13 -3.69 -5.14
CA ALA A 36 -3.21 -2.34 -4.57
C ALA A 36 -3.82 -1.35 -5.58
N ASP A 37 -3.38 -1.41 -6.83
CA ASP A 37 -3.90 -0.57 -7.89
C ASP A 37 -5.38 -0.84 -8.14
N TYR A 38 -5.77 -2.12 -8.15
CA TYR A 38 -7.17 -2.51 -8.33
C TYR A 38 -8.07 -1.92 -7.24
N VAL A 39 -7.67 -2.02 -5.97
CA VAL A 39 -8.51 -1.53 -4.88
C VAL A 39 -8.56 0.01 -4.83
N VAL A 40 -7.47 0.68 -5.19
CA VAL A 40 -7.45 2.14 -5.26
C VAL A 40 -8.40 2.64 -6.37
N ARG A 41 -8.43 1.94 -7.50
CA ARG A 41 -9.35 2.28 -8.59
C ARG A 41 -10.82 2.15 -8.20
N ASN A 42 -11.15 1.26 -7.25
CA ASN A 42 -12.51 1.15 -6.75
C ASN A 42 -12.97 2.42 -6.04
N ILE A 43 -12.08 3.11 -5.35
CA ILE A 43 -12.41 4.41 -4.76
C ILE A 43 -12.69 5.42 -5.87
N LYS A 44 -11.77 5.50 -6.83
CA LYS A 44 -11.77 6.53 -7.86
C LYS A 44 -12.92 6.38 -8.85
N ASP A 45 -13.15 5.16 -9.32
CA ASP A 45 -14.12 4.89 -10.39
C ASP A 45 -15.54 4.61 -9.88
N ASN A 46 -15.65 4.01 -8.69
CA ASN A 46 -16.92 3.50 -8.18
C ASN A 46 -17.30 4.07 -6.82
N SER A 47 -16.48 4.94 -6.25
CA SER A 47 -16.65 5.47 -4.88
C SER A 47 -16.81 4.35 -3.85
N THR A 48 -16.14 3.22 -4.06
CA THR A 48 -16.21 2.06 -3.19
C THR A 48 -15.05 2.12 -2.18
N TYR A 49 -15.38 2.15 -0.90
CA TYR A 49 -14.40 2.28 0.18
C TYR A 49 -14.21 1.02 1.00
N SER A 50 -14.94 -0.05 0.70
CA SER A 50 -14.84 -1.32 1.40
C SER A 50 -15.10 -2.47 0.43
N ILE A 51 -14.34 -3.56 0.58
CA ILE A 51 -14.48 -4.76 -0.25
C ILE A 51 -14.71 -5.94 0.66
N ALA A 52 -15.86 -6.63 0.50
CA ALA A 52 -16.17 -7.82 1.29
C ALA A 52 -15.08 -8.87 1.12
N ASP A 53 -14.61 -9.46 2.21
CA ASP A 53 -13.53 -10.44 2.23
C ASP A 53 -12.23 -9.94 1.58
N GLY A 54 -12.05 -8.62 1.46
CA GLY A 54 -10.89 -8.02 0.81
C GLY A 54 -9.56 -8.51 1.37
N GLU A 55 -9.49 -8.69 2.69
CA GLU A 55 -8.27 -9.17 3.34
C GLU A 55 -7.82 -10.53 2.79
N ASN A 56 -8.76 -11.40 2.48
CA ASN A 56 -8.46 -12.73 1.92
C ASN A 56 -8.06 -12.68 0.44
N LEU A 57 -8.28 -11.55 -0.21
CA LEU A 57 -7.93 -11.37 -1.62
C LEU A 57 -6.50 -10.83 -1.80
N ILE A 58 -5.86 -10.37 -0.73
CA ILE A 58 -4.49 -9.85 -0.80
C ILE A 58 -3.54 -10.99 -1.18
N PRO A 59 -2.72 -10.85 -2.23
CA PRO A 59 -1.77 -11.90 -2.60
C PRO A 59 -0.80 -12.23 -1.48
N GLN A 60 -0.63 -13.51 -1.19
CA GLN A 60 0.26 -14.02 -0.15
C GLN A 60 1.53 -14.65 -0.73
N ASP A 61 1.49 -15.00 -2.02
CA ASP A 61 2.55 -15.76 -2.70
C ASP A 61 3.30 -14.94 -3.74
N ASP A 62 3.30 -13.62 -3.58
CA ASP A 62 4.03 -12.73 -4.48
C ASP A 62 5.46 -12.58 -3.97
N PHE A 63 6.41 -13.26 -4.60
CA PHE A 63 7.82 -13.26 -4.22
C PHE A 63 8.68 -12.34 -5.08
N LYS A 64 8.07 -11.45 -5.89
CA LYS A 64 8.82 -10.50 -6.69
C LYS A 64 9.54 -9.48 -5.79
N TYR A 65 10.68 -9.00 -6.26
CA TYR A 65 11.40 -7.94 -5.58
C TYR A 65 10.74 -6.58 -5.88
N TYR A 66 10.59 -5.80 -4.82
CA TYR A 66 10.08 -4.43 -4.92
C TYR A 66 11.06 -3.50 -4.21
N GLU A 67 11.41 -2.38 -4.85
CA GLU A 67 12.31 -1.41 -4.24
C GLU A 67 11.67 -0.83 -2.98
N GLU A 68 12.43 -0.86 -1.88
CA GLU A 68 11.96 -0.41 -0.57
C GLU A 68 11.50 1.04 -0.57
N LYS A 69 12.25 1.93 -1.23
CA LYS A 69 11.91 3.34 -1.30
C LYS A 69 10.60 3.58 -2.03
N ALA A 70 10.35 2.85 -3.11
CA ALA A 70 9.11 2.96 -3.87
C ALA A 70 7.91 2.49 -3.05
N ILE A 71 8.07 1.41 -2.30
CA ILE A 71 7.02 0.91 -1.39
C ILE A 71 6.76 1.92 -0.27
N ALA A 72 7.83 2.51 0.27
CA ALA A 72 7.70 3.52 1.33
C ALA A 72 6.90 4.74 0.87
N LYS A 73 7.09 5.18 -0.38
CA LYS A 73 6.29 6.26 -0.96
C LYS A 73 4.80 5.92 -0.97
N GLY A 74 4.48 4.70 -1.39
CA GLY A 74 3.09 4.25 -1.41
C GLY A 74 2.48 4.23 -0.02
N ILE A 75 3.18 3.65 0.94
CA ILE A 75 2.70 3.58 2.33
C ILE A 75 2.49 4.98 2.92
N ALA A 76 3.42 5.90 2.68
CA ALA A 76 3.31 7.28 3.18
C ALA A 76 2.05 7.97 2.64
N ASN A 77 1.76 7.82 1.35
CA ASN A 77 0.54 8.37 0.75
C ASN A 77 -0.72 7.74 1.33
N ILE A 78 -0.68 6.44 1.59
CA ILE A 78 -1.81 5.73 2.21
C ILE A 78 -2.05 6.28 3.63
N CYS A 79 -1.01 6.50 4.40
CA CYS A 79 -1.13 7.05 5.75
C CYS A 79 -1.76 8.45 5.73
N ARG A 80 -1.43 9.27 4.73
CA ARG A 80 -2.04 10.59 4.56
C ARG A 80 -3.52 10.48 4.20
N LEU A 81 -3.86 9.56 3.30
CA LEU A 81 -5.25 9.29 2.95
C LEU A 81 -6.06 8.84 4.16
N CYS A 82 -5.51 7.95 4.97
CA CYS A 82 -6.17 7.44 6.16
C CYS A 82 -6.46 8.57 7.15
N LYS A 83 -5.54 9.52 7.31
CA LYS A 83 -5.71 10.68 8.18
C LYS A 83 -6.86 11.57 7.72
N GLU A 84 -7.05 11.72 6.41
CA GLU A 84 -8.09 12.57 5.83
C GLU A 84 -9.42 11.84 5.60
N CYS A 85 -9.46 10.54 5.80
CA CYS A 85 -10.63 9.72 5.53
C CYS A 85 -11.71 9.94 6.59
N ASN A 86 -12.95 10.21 6.13
CA ASN A 86 -14.11 10.38 7.00
C ASN A 86 -14.95 9.11 7.12
N GLU A 87 -14.54 8.03 6.43
CA GLU A 87 -15.23 6.75 6.49
C GLU A 87 -14.83 5.95 7.72
N GLY A 88 -15.70 5.08 8.20
CA GLY A 88 -15.39 4.21 9.34
C GLY A 88 -14.23 3.27 9.03
N HIS A 89 -13.30 3.14 9.95
CA HIS A 89 -12.18 2.23 9.80
C HIS A 89 -12.61 0.78 10.03
N ASN A 90 -12.28 -0.12 9.10
CA ASN A 90 -12.49 -1.56 9.25
C ASN A 90 -11.44 -2.32 8.45
N GLU A 91 -11.36 -3.64 8.65
CA GLU A 91 -10.32 -4.48 8.03
C GLU A 91 -10.49 -4.62 6.52
N ASN A 92 -11.69 -4.41 5.99
CA ASN A 92 -11.98 -4.49 4.56
C ASN A 92 -11.98 -3.12 3.88
N CYS A 93 -11.61 -2.07 4.61
CA CYS A 93 -11.46 -0.73 4.05
C CYS A 93 -10.39 -0.74 2.96
N VAL A 94 -10.68 -0.13 1.81
CA VAL A 94 -9.76 -0.10 0.68
C VAL A 94 -8.40 0.49 1.07
N ILE A 95 -8.39 1.52 1.91
CA ILE A 95 -7.14 2.13 2.39
C ILE A 95 -6.31 1.11 3.17
N ALA A 96 -6.95 0.37 4.09
CA ALA A 96 -6.28 -0.66 4.87
C ALA A 96 -5.77 -1.81 3.99
N LEU A 97 -6.58 -2.24 3.01
CA LEU A 97 -6.20 -3.30 2.09
C LEU A 97 -4.99 -2.90 1.24
N THR A 98 -4.98 -1.67 0.74
CA THR A 98 -3.85 -1.13 -0.04
C THR A 98 -2.57 -1.10 0.81
N ARG A 99 -2.68 -0.61 2.04
CA ARG A 99 -1.53 -0.58 2.96
C ARG A 99 -0.98 -1.98 3.20
N ARG A 100 -1.84 -2.94 3.49
CA ARG A 100 -1.41 -4.32 3.76
C ARG A 100 -0.77 -4.97 2.54
N ALA A 101 -1.30 -4.73 1.36
CA ALA A 101 -0.70 -5.25 0.13
C ALA A 101 0.73 -4.75 -0.03
N LEU A 102 0.98 -3.49 0.25
CA LEU A 102 2.33 -2.92 0.20
C LEU A 102 3.21 -3.43 1.33
N GLU A 103 2.66 -3.55 2.55
CA GLU A 103 3.42 -4.08 3.70
C GLU A 103 3.92 -5.50 3.44
N TYR A 104 3.12 -6.34 2.82
CA TYR A 104 3.49 -7.73 2.55
C TYR A 104 4.67 -7.85 1.57
N THR A 105 5.01 -6.80 0.84
CA THR A 105 6.20 -6.83 -0.02
C THR A 105 7.49 -6.67 0.78
N GLN A 106 7.41 -6.15 2.00
CA GLN A 106 8.60 -5.79 2.80
C GLN A 106 8.61 -6.38 4.21
N LEU A 107 7.44 -6.68 4.77
CA LEU A 107 7.32 -7.12 6.17
C LEU A 107 6.79 -8.54 6.23
N LYS A 108 7.25 -9.31 7.21
CA LYS A 108 6.85 -10.72 7.37
C LYS A 108 5.55 -10.85 8.15
N ASP A 109 5.35 -10.02 9.15
CA ASP A 109 4.22 -10.14 10.06
C ASP A 109 3.14 -9.13 9.72
N LYS A 110 1.89 -9.59 9.83
CA LYS A 110 0.73 -8.74 9.66
C LYS A 110 0.75 -7.63 10.71
N MET A 111 0.48 -6.42 10.30
CA MET A 111 0.40 -5.27 11.21
C MET A 111 -0.98 -4.66 11.17
N GLU A 112 -1.49 -4.30 12.34
CA GLU A 112 -2.71 -3.54 12.44
C GLU A 112 -2.37 -2.07 12.61
N TYR A 113 -3.20 -1.21 12.03
CA TYR A 113 -2.99 0.22 12.14
C TYR A 113 -3.44 0.68 13.54
N PRO A 114 -2.53 1.23 14.36
CA PRO A 114 -2.85 1.57 15.76
C PRO A 114 -3.63 2.87 15.95
N GLY A 115 -4.07 3.50 14.87
CA GLY A 115 -4.86 4.72 14.94
C GLY A 115 -4.08 6.00 14.73
N ASN A 116 -2.75 5.96 14.74
CA ASN A 116 -1.95 7.12 14.39
C ASN A 116 -0.62 6.71 13.76
N VAL A 117 -0.08 7.59 12.93
CA VAL A 117 1.10 7.29 12.13
C VAL A 117 2.37 7.12 12.96
N ILE A 118 2.48 7.81 14.09
CA ILE A 118 3.68 7.72 14.95
C ILE A 118 3.80 6.32 15.53
N LEU A 119 2.71 5.80 16.09
CA LEU A 119 2.68 4.44 16.62
C LEU A 119 2.88 3.41 15.51
N TYR A 120 2.28 3.66 14.34
CA TYR A 120 2.47 2.81 13.18
C TYR A 120 3.95 2.72 12.79
N LEU A 121 4.63 3.85 12.69
CA LEU A 121 6.06 3.89 12.34
C LEU A 121 6.92 3.19 13.38
N MET A 122 6.57 3.30 14.66
CA MET A 122 7.27 2.57 15.71
C MET A 122 7.14 1.06 15.52
N ASN A 123 5.95 0.58 15.14
CA ASN A 123 5.72 -0.83 14.89
C ASN A 123 6.47 -1.33 13.65
N VAL A 124 6.49 -0.54 12.56
CA VAL A 124 7.27 -0.86 11.37
C VAL A 124 8.76 -0.95 11.71
N SER A 125 9.24 -0.01 12.52
CA SER A 125 10.64 0.03 12.93
C SER A 125 11.09 -1.23 13.67
N LYS A 126 10.20 -1.88 14.39
CA LYS A 126 10.51 -3.14 15.08
C LYS A 126 10.84 -4.27 14.11
N GLN A 127 10.24 -4.27 12.92
CA GLN A 127 10.48 -5.27 11.90
C GLN A 127 11.53 -4.82 10.88
N LYS A 128 11.51 -3.57 10.48
CA LYS A 128 12.39 -3.05 9.43
C LYS A 128 12.64 -1.55 9.63
N PRO A 129 13.66 -1.19 10.42
CA PRO A 129 13.95 0.21 10.75
C PRO A 129 14.18 1.10 9.52
N GLU A 130 14.84 0.58 8.47
CA GLU A 130 15.12 1.33 7.25
C GLU A 130 13.82 1.72 6.54
N LEU A 131 12.87 0.81 6.50
CA LEU A 131 11.57 1.08 5.88
C LEU A 131 10.83 2.17 6.65
N ALA A 132 10.83 2.10 7.98
CA ALA A 132 10.18 3.10 8.82
C ALA A 132 10.75 4.50 8.57
N GLU A 133 12.06 4.60 8.43
CA GLU A 133 12.73 5.88 8.16
C GLU A 133 12.33 6.44 6.79
N LEU A 134 12.30 5.60 5.77
CA LEU A 134 11.89 6.00 4.43
C LEU A 134 10.43 6.47 4.39
N ILE A 135 9.55 5.76 5.08
CA ILE A 135 8.13 6.15 5.17
C ILE A 135 8.01 7.51 5.86
N LYS A 136 8.72 7.69 6.97
CA LYS A 136 8.70 8.94 7.73
C LYS A 136 9.15 10.12 6.87
N GLU A 137 10.28 9.98 6.18
CA GLU A 137 10.80 11.03 5.31
C GLU A 137 9.79 11.43 4.23
N GLU A 138 9.21 10.44 3.57
CA GLU A 138 8.23 10.69 2.52
C GLU A 138 6.95 11.30 3.08
N TYR A 139 6.48 10.80 4.22
CA TYR A 139 5.28 11.32 4.89
C TYR A 139 5.42 12.81 5.21
N MET A 140 6.59 13.20 5.72
CA MET A 140 6.86 14.60 6.04
C MET A 140 7.00 15.45 4.78
N ARG A 141 7.58 14.90 3.72
CA ARG A 141 7.77 15.61 2.45
C ARG A 141 6.46 15.94 1.75
N ILE A 142 5.51 15.00 1.74
CA ILE A 142 4.24 15.17 1.03
C ILE A 142 3.15 15.85 1.86
N GLY A 143 3.37 16.03 3.13
CA GLY A 143 2.39 16.59 4.06
C GLY A 143 2.36 18.09 4.21
#